data_7a07598955b9897589d010b2eb61981e
#
_entry.id   7a07598955b9897589d010b2eb61981e
#
_cell.length_a   1.000
_cell.length_b   1.000
_cell.length_c   1.000
_cell.angle_alpha   90.00
_cell.angle_beta   90.00
_cell.angle_gamma   90.00
#
_symmetry.space_group_name_H-M   'P 1'
#
loop_
_entity.id
_entity.type
_entity.pdbx_description
1 polymer ?
#
loop_
_entity_poly.entity_id
_entity_poly.type
_entity_poly.pdbx_seq_one_letter_code
_entity_poly.pdbx_strand_id
1 'polypeptide(L)'
;TQVGRQFALEMDCKSLRYLSVGGEKLVPCEPPKDYKFINAYGPTEATIFTTVFEVDKYYPNVPIGKALDNVKLYITDKLGHMLPPGACGELMITGWQVSRGYLNKPEKTAEVYTKNLYDDTPGYEVMYHSGDVARFLPDGNIQIIGRKDSQVKVRGFRIELSEVEEVIRRYEGIKDATVVAFDDPNGGKYI
;
A
#
# COMPACT_ATOMS: atom_id res chain seq x y z
N THR A 1 6.08 -9.70 3.87
CA THR A 1 4.75 -10.33 3.75
C THR A 1 4.88 -11.83 3.49
N GLN A 2 5.73 -12.27 2.54
CA GLN A 2 5.88 -13.69 2.18
C GLN A 2 6.34 -14.57 3.36
N VAL A 3 7.41 -14.18 4.06
CA VAL A 3 7.93 -14.93 5.23
C VAL A 3 6.87 -15.06 6.32
N GLY A 4 6.13 -13.97 6.62
CA GLY A 4 5.09 -14.03 7.63
C GLY A 4 3.89 -14.90 7.21
N ARG A 5 3.54 -14.90 5.92
CA ARG A 5 2.53 -15.83 5.38
C ARG A 5 2.97 -17.28 5.51
N GLN A 6 4.22 -17.58 5.13
CA GLN A 6 4.76 -18.93 5.26
C GLN A 6 4.80 -19.39 6.72
N PHE A 7 5.23 -18.51 7.63
CA PHE A 7 5.16 -18.76 9.07
C PHE A 7 3.73 -19.10 9.52
N ALA A 8 2.74 -18.32 9.06
CA ALA A 8 1.33 -18.55 9.40
C ALA A 8 0.79 -19.90 8.89
N LEU A 9 1.31 -20.42 7.78
CA LEU A 9 0.90 -21.68 7.19
C LEU A 9 1.58 -22.92 7.82
N GLU A 10 2.80 -22.77 8.34
CA GLU A 10 3.66 -23.89 8.73
C GLU A 10 3.87 -23.99 10.24
N MET A 11 3.61 -22.92 11.00
CA MET A 11 3.97 -22.85 12.42
C MET A 11 2.77 -22.70 13.34
N ASP A 12 2.54 -23.72 14.16
CA ASP A 12 1.69 -23.61 15.34
C ASP A 12 2.45 -22.95 16.47
N CYS A 13 2.00 -21.79 16.93
CA CYS A 13 2.67 -21.02 17.97
C CYS A 13 1.68 -20.52 19.04
N LYS A 14 1.41 -21.34 20.04
CA LYS A 14 0.44 -21.05 21.12
C LYS A 14 0.80 -19.86 21.99
N SER A 15 2.06 -19.47 22.05
CA SER A 15 2.52 -18.31 22.81
C SER A 15 2.41 -16.99 22.03
N LEU A 16 2.24 -17.06 20.70
CA LEU A 16 2.07 -15.89 19.85
C LEU A 16 0.64 -15.37 19.99
N ARG A 17 0.47 -14.06 20.14
CA ARG A 17 -0.85 -13.42 20.21
C ARG A 17 -1.25 -12.80 18.87
N TYR A 18 -0.29 -12.21 18.18
CA TYR A 18 -0.48 -11.50 16.91
C TYR A 18 0.70 -11.74 15.99
N LEU A 19 0.41 -11.97 14.71
CA LEU A 19 1.37 -11.91 13.62
C LEU A 19 0.90 -10.84 12.64
N SER A 20 1.64 -9.75 12.52
CA SER A 20 1.35 -8.69 11.55
C SER A 20 2.27 -8.80 10.34
N VAL A 21 1.69 -8.72 9.16
CA VAL A 21 2.40 -8.72 7.88
C VAL A 21 1.98 -7.51 7.06
N GLY A 22 2.90 -6.97 6.27
CA GLY A 22 2.65 -5.80 5.43
C GLY A 22 3.79 -5.53 4.45
N GLY A 23 3.67 -4.44 3.70
CA GLY A 23 4.68 -4.02 2.72
C GLY A 23 4.45 -4.56 1.32
N GLU A 24 3.71 -5.65 1.14
CA GLU A 24 3.30 -6.20 -0.15
C GLU A 24 1.86 -6.71 -0.07
N LYS A 25 1.24 -6.96 -1.22
CA LYS A 25 -0.08 -7.60 -1.28
C LYS A 25 0.00 -8.97 -0.61
N LEU A 26 -0.86 -9.20 0.39
CA LEU A 26 -0.97 -10.51 1.02
C LEU A 26 -1.66 -11.49 0.07
N VAL A 27 -0.94 -12.57 -0.25
CA VAL A 27 -1.52 -13.70 -1.01
C VAL A 27 -2.52 -14.42 -0.12
N PRO A 28 -3.71 -14.76 -0.64
CA PRO A 28 -4.73 -15.46 0.12
C PRO A 28 -4.21 -16.75 0.79
N CYS A 29 -4.57 -16.95 2.03
CA CYS A 29 -4.29 -18.17 2.78
C CYS A 29 -5.33 -18.34 3.90
N GLU A 30 -5.45 -19.56 4.40
CA GLU A 30 -6.19 -19.81 5.64
C GLU A 30 -5.44 -19.16 6.82
N PRO A 31 -6.15 -18.49 7.72
CA PRO A 31 -5.52 -17.91 8.91
C PRO A 31 -5.12 -19.00 9.91
N PRO A 32 -4.07 -18.73 10.73
CA PRO A 32 -3.72 -19.61 11.83
C PRO A 32 -4.83 -19.65 12.89
N LYS A 33 -4.90 -20.75 13.68
CA LYS A 33 -5.94 -20.94 14.70
C LYS A 33 -5.52 -20.40 16.08
N ASP A 34 -4.22 -20.35 16.35
CA ASP A 34 -3.70 -20.09 17.70
C ASP A 34 -3.44 -18.60 17.97
N TYR A 35 -3.36 -17.75 16.94
CA TYR A 35 -3.06 -16.33 17.05
C TYR A 35 -3.75 -15.53 15.95
N LYS A 36 -3.89 -14.22 16.17
CA LYS A 36 -4.48 -13.31 15.19
C LYS A 36 -3.50 -13.02 14.06
N PHE A 37 -3.97 -13.13 12.83
CA PHE A 37 -3.20 -12.82 11.63
C PHE A 37 -3.66 -11.47 11.07
N ILE A 38 -2.77 -10.51 11.01
CA ILE A 38 -3.07 -9.11 10.67
C ILE A 38 -2.40 -8.74 9.35
N ASN A 39 -3.21 -8.34 8.38
CA ASN A 39 -2.73 -7.66 7.18
C ASN A 39 -2.66 -6.15 7.47
N ALA A 40 -1.48 -5.57 7.41
CA ALA A 40 -1.24 -4.17 7.66
C ALA A 40 -0.76 -3.47 6.39
N TYR A 41 -1.32 -2.30 6.11
CA TYR A 41 -0.95 -1.48 4.96
C TYR A 41 -0.57 -0.07 5.42
N GLY A 42 0.45 0.48 4.78
CA GLY A 42 0.85 1.86 4.89
C GLY A 42 2.11 2.15 4.07
N PRO A 43 2.15 3.29 3.38
CA PRO A 43 3.37 3.78 2.75
C PRO A 43 4.30 4.41 3.81
N THR A 44 5.58 4.50 3.50
CA THR A 44 6.58 5.19 4.35
C THR A 44 6.21 6.65 4.58
N GLU A 45 5.59 7.28 3.62
CA GLU A 45 5.11 8.66 3.64
C GLU A 45 3.99 8.90 4.66
N ALA A 46 3.36 7.83 5.13
CA ALA A 46 2.39 7.85 6.24
C ALA A 46 2.91 6.99 7.41
N THR A 47 4.19 7.09 7.71
CA THR A 47 4.96 6.45 8.77
C THR A 47 5.13 4.94 8.56
N ILE A 48 4.20 4.09 9.00
CA ILE A 48 4.33 2.62 8.86
C ILE A 48 2.99 2.00 8.48
N PHE A 49 1.99 2.11 9.37
CA PHE A 49 0.68 1.52 9.17
C PHE A 49 -0.40 2.61 9.11
N THR A 50 -1.22 2.50 8.10
CA THR A 50 -2.36 3.38 7.86
C THR A 50 -3.66 2.64 8.11
N THR A 51 -3.68 1.35 7.77
CA THR A 51 -4.82 0.46 7.99
C THR A 51 -4.36 -0.89 8.52
N VAL A 52 -5.28 -1.60 9.16
CA VAL A 52 -5.11 -2.98 9.58
C VAL A 52 -6.37 -3.79 9.30
N PHE A 53 -6.19 -5.06 8.98
CA PHE A 53 -7.24 -6.01 8.74
C PHE A 53 -6.92 -7.33 9.42
N GLU A 54 -7.79 -7.81 10.30
CA GLU A 54 -7.68 -9.15 10.89
C GLU A 54 -8.17 -10.18 9.87
N VAL A 55 -7.29 -11.08 9.46
CA VAL A 55 -7.62 -12.18 8.54
C VAL A 55 -8.15 -13.34 9.39
N ASP A 56 -9.47 -13.42 9.53
CA ASP A 56 -10.17 -14.39 10.39
C ASP A 56 -10.70 -15.61 9.64
N LYS A 57 -10.62 -15.57 8.29
CA LYS A 57 -11.00 -16.64 7.37
C LYS A 57 -10.28 -16.51 6.04
N TYR A 58 -10.53 -17.40 5.12
CA TYR A 58 -10.05 -17.26 3.74
C TYR A 58 -10.73 -16.09 3.02
N TYR A 59 -9.92 -15.22 2.44
CA TYR A 59 -10.36 -14.12 1.56
C TYR A 59 -9.68 -14.27 0.20
N PRO A 60 -10.42 -14.41 -0.92
CA PRO A 60 -9.81 -14.49 -2.26
C PRO A 60 -9.08 -13.20 -2.68
N ASN A 61 -9.46 -12.09 -2.06
CA ASN A 61 -8.76 -10.81 -2.13
C ASN A 61 -8.75 -10.22 -0.72
N VAL A 62 -7.61 -10.31 -0.05
CA VAL A 62 -7.47 -9.85 1.33
C VAL A 62 -7.57 -8.32 1.37
N PRO A 63 -8.53 -7.74 2.10
CA PRO A 63 -8.60 -6.29 2.29
C PRO A 63 -7.38 -5.76 3.05
N ILE A 64 -7.14 -4.46 2.93
CA ILE A 64 -6.18 -3.77 3.80
C ILE A 64 -6.82 -3.25 5.09
N GLY A 65 -8.15 -3.37 5.23
CA GLY A 65 -8.88 -3.02 6.43
C GLY A 65 -9.38 -1.59 6.46
N LYS A 66 -9.49 -1.07 7.69
CA LYS A 66 -9.97 0.29 7.98
C LYS A 66 -8.84 1.16 8.50
N ALA A 67 -9.05 2.47 8.42
CA ALA A 67 -8.11 3.46 8.96
C ALA A 67 -7.84 3.22 10.45
N LEU A 68 -6.59 3.40 10.85
CA LEU A 68 -6.19 3.52 12.25
C LEU A 68 -6.72 4.83 12.87
N ASP A 69 -6.67 4.93 14.19
CA ASP A 69 -6.99 6.16 14.89
C ASP A 69 -6.11 7.32 14.41
N ASN A 70 -6.69 8.51 14.34
CA ASN A 70 -6.05 9.73 13.83
C ASN A 70 -5.63 9.69 12.36
N VAL A 71 -6.21 8.78 11.57
CA VAL A 71 -6.06 8.68 10.12
C VAL A 71 -7.43 8.81 9.46
N LYS A 72 -7.50 9.58 8.38
CA LYS A 72 -8.66 9.59 7.48
C LYS A 72 -8.20 9.18 6.09
N LEU A 73 -9.05 8.43 5.41
CA LEU A 73 -8.80 7.90 4.08
C LEU A 73 -9.91 8.35 3.14
N TYR A 74 -9.51 8.78 1.95
CA TYR A 74 -10.45 9.12 0.89
C TYR A 74 -10.09 8.32 -0.36
N ILE A 75 -11.08 8.03 -1.18
CA ILE A 75 -10.88 7.47 -2.52
C ILE A 75 -11.42 8.49 -3.49
N THR A 76 -10.56 8.96 -4.40
CA THR A 76 -10.85 10.08 -5.28
C THR A 76 -10.67 9.74 -6.75
N ASP A 77 -11.40 10.46 -7.60
CA ASP A 77 -11.13 10.47 -9.04
C ASP A 77 -9.91 11.35 -9.39
N LYS A 78 -9.61 11.45 -10.69
CA LYS A 78 -8.49 12.26 -11.20
C LYS A 78 -8.68 13.77 -11.01
N LEU A 79 -9.90 14.22 -10.75
CA LEU A 79 -10.25 15.62 -10.50
C LEU A 79 -10.27 15.97 -9.02
N GLY A 80 -10.04 14.97 -8.16
CA GLY A 80 -10.04 15.13 -6.71
C GLY A 80 -11.44 15.03 -6.09
N HIS A 81 -12.47 14.53 -6.77
CA HIS A 81 -13.78 14.32 -6.16
C HIS A 81 -13.81 12.99 -5.42
N MET A 82 -14.40 12.98 -4.22
CA MET A 82 -14.62 11.73 -3.47
C MET A 82 -15.55 10.79 -4.22
N LEU A 83 -15.19 9.53 -4.28
CA LEU A 83 -15.94 8.47 -4.94
C LEU A 83 -16.84 7.72 -3.96
N PRO A 84 -18.03 7.27 -4.39
CA PRO A 84 -18.90 6.45 -3.57
C PRO A 84 -18.29 5.07 -3.31
N PRO A 85 -18.74 4.36 -2.24
CA PRO A 85 -18.32 2.98 -1.98
C PRO A 85 -18.50 2.08 -3.20
N GLY A 86 -17.51 1.22 -3.45
CA GLY A 86 -17.43 0.32 -4.60
C GLY A 86 -16.75 0.92 -5.83
N ALA A 87 -16.73 2.24 -6.01
CA ALA A 87 -15.99 2.87 -7.10
C ALA A 87 -14.48 2.84 -6.84
N CYS A 88 -13.70 2.63 -7.92
CA CYS A 88 -12.25 2.58 -7.86
C CYS A 88 -11.65 3.97 -8.14
N GLY A 89 -10.72 4.38 -7.28
CA GLY A 89 -9.98 5.63 -7.42
C GLY A 89 -8.67 5.61 -6.66
N GLU A 90 -7.97 6.73 -6.63
CA GLU A 90 -6.73 6.86 -5.85
C GLU A 90 -7.02 6.90 -4.36
N LEU A 91 -6.26 6.12 -3.60
CA LEU A 91 -6.28 6.15 -2.13
C LEU A 91 -5.49 7.36 -1.64
N MET A 92 -6.17 8.25 -0.94
CA MET A 92 -5.62 9.45 -0.33
C MET A 92 -5.53 9.25 1.18
N ILE A 93 -4.44 9.68 1.79
CA ILE A 93 -4.15 9.48 3.21
C ILE A 93 -3.93 10.83 3.87
N THR A 94 -4.60 11.08 4.98
CA THR A 94 -4.39 12.25 5.82
C THR A 94 -4.39 11.89 7.30
N GLY A 95 -3.76 12.70 8.12
CA GLY A 95 -3.71 12.51 9.56
C GLY A 95 -2.31 12.76 10.14
N TRP A 96 -2.21 12.64 11.44
CA TRP A 96 -1.00 12.97 12.22
C TRP A 96 0.25 12.16 11.84
N GLN A 97 0.08 11.03 11.20
CA GLN A 97 1.16 10.14 10.76
C GLN A 97 1.72 10.49 9.37
N VAL A 98 1.07 11.40 8.63
CA VAL A 98 1.56 11.83 7.31
C VAL A 98 2.84 12.63 7.50
N SER A 99 3.90 12.23 6.80
CA SER A 99 5.21 12.85 6.89
C SER A 99 5.22 14.27 6.30
N ARG A 100 6.27 15.03 6.58
CA ARG A 100 6.42 16.41 6.12
C ARG A 100 6.89 16.53 4.67
N GLY A 101 7.15 15.40 3.99
CA GLY A 101 7.65 15.36 2.62
C GLY A 101 9.05 14.77 2.49
N TYR A 102 9.63 14.90 1.32
CA TYR A 102 10.94 14.35 0.98
C TYR A 102 12.06 15.35 1.27
N LEU A 103 13.08 14.91 2.00
CA LEU A 103 14.21 15.74 2.38
C LEU A 103 14.92 16.30 1.13
N ASN A 104 15.09 17.63 1.10
CA ASN A 104 15.74 18.38 0.01
C ASN A 104 15.09 18.16 -1.39
N LYS A 105 13.81 17.78 -1.44
CA LYS A 105 13.06 17.58 -2.69
C LYS A 105 11.69 18.28 -2.62
N PRO A 106 11.66 19.62 -2.58
CA PRO A 106 10.41 20.37 -2.40
C PRO A 106 9.43 20.18 -3.57
N GLU A 107 9.92 20.10 -4.80
CA GLU A 107 9.11 19.90 -6.00
C GLU A 107 8.40 18.53 -5.93
N LYS A 108 9.17 17.46 -5.71
CA LYS A 108 8.60 16.11 -5.56
C LYS A 108 7.66 16.01 -4.36
N THR A 109 7.91 16.78 -3.29
CA THR A 109 7.01 16.86 -2.15
C THR A 109 5.67 17.47 -2.58
N ALA A 110 5.71 18.61 -3.28
CA ALA A 110 4.50 19.30 -3.73
C ALA A 110 3.63 18.50 -4.72
N GLU A 111 4.24 17.55 -5.43
CA GLU A 111 3.50 16.66 -6.36
C GLU A 111 2.57 15.67 -5.63
N VAL A 112 2.98 15.19 -4.45
CA VAL A 112 2.27 14.11 -3.75
C VAL A 112 1.73 14.48 -2.38
N TYR A 113 2.15 15.61 -1.81
CA TYR A 113 1.59 16.16 -0.58
C TYR A 113 0.84 17.45 -0.92
N THR A 114 -0.47 17.41 -0.89
CA THR A 114 -1.34 18.53 -1.26
C THR A 114 -2.15 18.99 -0.07
N LYS A 115 -2.79 20.16 -0.20
CA LYS A 115 -3.78 20.59 0.77
C LYS A 115 -4.96 19.63 0.77
N ASN A 116 -5.41 19.22 1.95
CA ASN A 116 -6.65 18.49 2.09
C ASN A 116 -7.84 19.43 1.84
N LEU A 117 -8.63 19.12 0.83
CA LEU A 117 -9.80 19.92 0.45
C LEU A 117 -11.08 19.53 1.20
N TYR A 118 -11.03 18.43 1.96
CA TYR A 118 -12.20 17.85 2.63
C TYR A 118 -12.21 18.10 4.14
N ASP A 119 -11.02 18.40 4.72
CA ASP A 119 -10.88 18.57 6.16
C ASP A 119 -9.66 19.46 6.45
N ASP A 120 -9.88 20.60 7.10
CA ASP A 120 -8.84 21.54 7.52
C ASP A 120 -8.58 21.50 9.03
N THR A 121 -9.15 20.51 9.72
CA THR A 121 -8.91 20.29 11.16
C THR A 121 -7.41 20.09 11.42
N PRO A 122 -6.84 20.66 12.50
CA PRO A 122 -5.44 20.48 12.84
C PRO A 122 -4.99 19.02 12.81
N GLY A 123 -3.92 18.74 12.04
CA GLY A 123 -3.37 17.41 11.82
C GLY A 123 -3.94 16.67 10.61
N TYR A 124 -4.93 17.26 9.91
CA TYR A 124 -5.54 16.69 8.70
C TYR A 124 -5.43 17.60 7.47
N GLU A 125 -4.70 18.71 7.58
CA GLU A 125 -4.58 19.74 6.54
C GLU A 125 -3.84 19.27 5.30
N VAL A 126 -2.96 18.25 5.47
CA VAL A 126 -2.15 17.68 4.39
C VAL A 126 -2.70 16.34 3.98
N MET A 127 -2.79 16.14 2.68
CA MET A 127 -3.22 14.89 2.06
C MET A 127 -2.09 14.30 1.22
N TYR A 128 -1.74 13.05 1.50
CA TYR A 128 -0.75 12.30 0.73
C TYR A 128 -1.44 11.47 -0.36
N HIS A 129 -0.97 11.65 -1.59
CA HIS A 129 -1.37 10.88 -2.77
C HIS A 129 -0.58 9.56 -2.80
N SER A 130 -1.22 8.46 -2.44
CA SER A 130 -0.50 7.18 -2.31
C SER A 130 -0.06 6.56 -3.64
N GLY A 131 -0.75 6.93 -4.72
CA GLY A 131 -0.59 6.27 -6.02
C GLY A 131 -1.24 4.89 -6.09
N ASP A 132 -1.80 4.39 -5.00
CA ASP A 132 -2.53 3.13 -4.98
C ASP A 132 -3.98 3.35 -5.43
N VAL A 133 -4.48 2.48 -6.31
CA VAL A 133 -5.88 2.43 -6.73
C VAL A 133 -6.63 1.50 -5.79
N ALA A 134 -7.70 1.99 -5.17
CA ALA A 134 -8.45 1.28 -4.16
C ALA A 134 -9.95 1.51 -4.28
N ARG A 135 -10.73 0.76 -3.51
CA ARG A 135 -12.17 0.98 -3.31
C ARG A 135 -12.58 0.67 -1.88
N PHE A 136 -13.62 1.35 -1.41
CA PHE A 136 -14.32 0.94 -0.20
C PHE A 136 -15.22 -0.27 -0.48
N LEU A 137 -15.18 -1.25 0.40
CA LEU A 137 -16.11 -2.37 0.42
C LEU A 137 -17.39 -1.98 1.20
N PRO A 138 -18.52 -2.70 1.04
CA PRO A 138 -19.77 -2.38 1.75
C PRO A 138 -19.64 -2.39 3.29
N ASP A 139 -18.71 -3.13 3.85
CA ASP A 139 -18.42 -3.21 5.29
C ASP A 139 -17.47 -2.11 5.80
N GLY A 140 -17.07 -1.19 4.91
CA GLY A 140 -16.16 -0.10 5.18
C GLY A 140 -14.68 -0.48 5.17
N ASN A 141 -14.33 -1.73 4.89
CA ASN A 141 -12.96 -2.11 4.62
C ASN A 141 -12.50 -1.55 3.27
N ILE A 142 -11.18 -1.43 3.09
CA ILE A 142 -10.57 -0.98 1.84
C ILE A 142 -9.89 -2.17 1.15
N GLN A 143 -10.05 -2.23 -0.16
CA GLN A 143 -9.38 -3.19 -1.03
C GLN A 143 -8.49 -2.44 -2.01
N ILE A 144 -7.20 -2.82 -2.07
CA ILE A 144 -6.27 -2.35 -3.11
C ILE A 144 -6.55 -3.14 -4.40
N ILE A 145 -6.66 -2.41 -5.49
CA ILE A 145 -6.87 -2.95 -6.84
C ILE A 145 -5.56 -3.01 -7.61
N GLY A 146 -4.72 -1.97 -7.47
CA GLY A 146 -3.45 -1.86 -8.17
C GLY A 146 -2.76 -0.53 -7.87
N ARG A 147 -1.90 -0.11 -8.79
CA ARG A 147 -1.25 1.21 -8.76
C ARG A 147 -1.58 2.00 -10.02
N LYS A 148 -1.57 3.32 -9.92
CA LYS A 148 -1.74 4.24 -11.07
C LYS A 148 -0.44 4.47 -11.85
N ASP A 149 0.71 4.10 -11.25
CA ASP A 149 2.06 4.25 -11.77
C ASP A 149 2.73 2.89 -12.02
N SER A 150 3.96 2.91 -12.53
CA SER A 150 4.78 1.72 -12.81
C SER A 150 5.54 1.19 -11.58
N GLN A 151 5.28 1.75 -10.39
CA GLN A 151 5.95 1.32 -9.17
C GLN A 151 5.52 -0.08 -8.75
N VAL A 152 6.49 -0.89 -8.34
CA VAL A 152 6.25 -2.26 -7.87
C VAL A 152 6.93 -2.51 -6.53
N LYS A 153 6.46 -3.51 -5.82
CA LYS A 153 7.12 -4.04 -4.64
C LYS A 153 7.69 -5.42 -4.96
N VAL A 154 9.01 -5.55 -4.81
CA VAL A 154 9.74 -6.80 -5.07
C VAL A 154 10.49 -7.17 -3.81
N ARG A 155 10.10 -8.26 -3.17
CA ARG A 155 10.68 -8.73 -1.89
C ARG A 155 10.70 -7.66 -0.79
N GLY A 156 9.64 -6.82 -0.75
CA GLY A 156 9.52 -5.70 0.20
C GLY A 156 10.20 -4.40 -0.23
N PHE A 157 11.03 -4.42 -1.27
CA PHE A 157 11.64 -3.22 -1.81
C PHE A 157 10.68 -2.49 -2.75
N ARG A 158 10.57 -1.18 -2.57
CA ARG A 158 9.82 -0.28 -3.44
C ARG A 158 10.70 0.11 -4.63
N ILE A 159 10.31 -0.29 -5.83
CA ILE A 159 11.09 -0.12 -7.05
C ILE A 159 10.27 0.68 -8.05
N GLU A 160 10.87 1.77 -8.53
CA GLU A 160 10.40 2.51 -9.69
C GLU A 160 10.98 1.85 -10.94
N LEU A 161 10.15 1.22 -11.77
CA LEU A 161 10.65 0.54 -12.97
C LEU A 161 11.36 1.52 -13.92
N SER A 162 10.87 2.75 -14.01
CA SER A 162 11.49 3.82 -14.80
C SER A 162 12.91 4.20 -14.33
N GLU A 163 13.20 4.10 -13.02
CA GLU A 163 14.55 4.34 -12.49
C GLU A 163 15.52 3.25 -12.95
N VAL A 164 15.07 2.00 -12.95
CA VAL A 164 15.86 0.87 -13.46
C VAL A 164 16.12 1.04 -14.97
N GLU A 165 15.11 1.41 -15.74
CA GLU A 165 15.25 1.71 -17.17
C GLU A 165 16.25 2.82 -17.44
N GLU A 166 16.21 3.89 -16.65
CA GLU A 166 17.15 5.02 -16.78
C GLU A 166 18.59 4.57 -16.50
N VAL A 167 18.82 3.75 -15.49
CA VAL A 167 20.16 3.21 -15.20
C VAL A 167 20.66 2.33 -16.34
N ILE A 168 19.81 1.46 -16.90
CA ILE A 168 20.16 0.60 -18.03
C ILE A 168 20.52 1.44 -19.26
N ARG A 169 19.74 2.48 -19.57
CA ARG A 169 20.01 3.38 -20.71
C ARG A 169 21.33 4.17 -20.63
N ARG A 170 21.91 4.29 -19.44
CA ARG A 170 23.25 4.92 -19.28
C ARG A 170 24.38 4.03 -19.76
N TYR A 171 24.10 2.74 -20.02
CA TYR A 171 25.14 1.81 -20.48
C TYR A 171 25.43 2.03 -21.96
N GLU A 172 26.72 2.14 -22.32
CA GLU A 172 27.17 2.37 -23.70
C GLU A 172 26.65 1.28 -24.64
N GLY A 173 26.04 1.68 -25.74
CA GLY A 173 25.45 0.77 -26.74
C GLY A 173 23.98 0.42 -26.51
N ILE A 174 23.37 0.77 -25.37
CA ILE A 174 21.93 0.60 -25.15
C ILE A 174 21.21 1.87 -25.59
N LYS A 175 20.31 1.75 -26.56
CA LYS A 175 19.52 2.88 -27.07
C LYS A 175 18.23 3.09 -26.27
N ASP A 176 17.62 2.00 -25.86
CA ASP A 176 16.38 2.02 -25.09
C ASP A 176 16.27 0.77 -24.22
N ALA A 177 15.49 0.87 -23.14
CA ALA A 177 15.24 -0.23 -22.23
C ALA A 177 13.81 -0.12 -21.67
N THR A 178 13.15 -1.26 -21.54
CA THR A 178 11.86 -1.38 -20.87
C THR A 178 11.97 -2.46 -19.80
N VAL A 179 11.53 -2.14 -18.60
CA VAL A 179 11.51 -3.05 -17.46
C VAL A 179 10.07 -3.43 -17.14
N VAL A 180 9.81 -4.71 -16.99
CA VAL A 180 8.46 -5.24 -16.71
C VAL A 180 8.50 -6.11 -15.47
N ALA A 181 7.50 -5.95 -14.62
CA ALA A 181 7.34 -6.80 -13.45
C ALA A 181 6.37 -7.96 -13.76
N PHE A 182 6.74 -9.14 -13.32
CA PHE A 182 5.93 -10.36 -13.42
C PHE A 182 5.51 -10.82 -12.03
N ASP A 183 4.33 -11.44 -11.96
CA ASP A 183 3.88 -12.09 -10.73
C ASP A 183 4.62 -13.42 -10.55
N ASP A 184 5.15 -13.66 -9.34
CA ASP A 184 5.74 -14.94 -8.97
C ASP A 184 4.61 -15.92 -8.59
N PRO A 185 4.60 -17.17 -9.12
CA PRO A 185 3.61 -18.18 -8.76
C PRO A 185 3.52 -18.46 -7.25
N ASN A 186 4.61 -18.27 -6.52
CA ASN A 186 4.68 -18.44 -5.07
C ASN A 186 4.27 -17.17 -4.30
N GLY A 187 3.88 -16.12 -5.02
CA GLY A 187 3.52 -14.81 -4.49
C GLY A 187 4.65 -13.78 -4.57
N GLY A 188 4.27 -12.50 -4.63
CA GLY A 188 5.20 -11.39 -4.87
C GLY A 188 5.45 -11.13 -6.36
N LYS A 189 6.50 -10.34 -6.63
CA LYS A 189 6.89 -9.95 -8.00
C LYS A 189 8.38 -10.11 -8.21
N TYR A 190 8.78 -10.24 -9.49
CA TYR A 190 10.16 -10.10 -9.98
C TYR A 190 10.20 -9.20 -11.22
N ILE A 191 11.34 -8.62 -11.53
CA ILE A 191 11.61 -7.74 -12.68
C ILE A 191 12.75 -8.31 -13.51
#